data_2afa9c9159018c51f8e63c4055f34097
#
_entry.id   2afa9c9159018c51f8e63c4055f34097
#
_cell.length_a   1.000
_cell.length_b   1.000
_cell.length_c   1.000
_cell.angle_alpha   90.00
_cell.angle_beta   90.00
_cell.angle_gamma   90.00
#
_symmetry.space_group_name_H-M   'P 1'
#
loop_
_entity.id
_entity.type
_entity.pdbx_description
1 polymer ?
#
loop_
_entity_poly.entity_id
_entity_poly.type
_entity_poly.pdbx_seq_one_letter_code
_entity_poly.pdbx_strand_id
1 'polypeptide(L)'
;IKMPFYSCNRYRMVVIIMLGLIAWQIYMLTRDKPSIQLTESNIIELEDDKFNKHIKDKVKARIYYEALCPDSKHFFVKHLGPVSKKLSDFVHITLVPYGKASTKEENGEYYFICQHGEEECYANKVHACAIDILKNSTLSVEVTECMIIDNMDADSALYRCAKQYNLDPEPIKICATHRLGSALLKKHGDDTSIINPKFIPTITLNGSKDNQRAILKNFLLEICKMIDMPLPPPCL
;
A
#
# COMPACT_ATOMS: atom_id res chain seq x y z
N ILE A 1 76.09 60.91 -1.58
CA ILE A 1 74.79 60.61 -2.07
C ILE A 1 74.29 59.28 -1.44
N LYS A 2 73.46 59.43 -0.37
CA LYS A 2 72.80 58.28 0.26
C LYS A 2 71.51 57.93 -0.46
N MET A 3 71.37 56.72 -1.02
CA MET A 3 70.10 56.17 -1.53
C MET A 3 69.36 55.50 -0.33
N PRO A 4 68.02 55.62 -0.29
CA PRO A 4 67.23 55.04 0.78
C PRO A 4 66.87 53.56 0.46
N PHE A 5 67.36 52.70 1.35
CA PHE A 5 67.00 51.24 1.39
C PHE A 5 65.65 51.03 2.13
N TYR A 6 64.54 51.50 1.58
CA TYR A 6 63.25 51.33 2.32
C TYR A 6 62.11 50.77 1.52
N SER A 7 62.31 50.21 0.33
CA SER A 7 61.17 49.76 -0.49
C SER A 7 60.95 48.22 -0.57
N CYS A 8 61.95 47.42 -0.19
CA CYS A 8 61.86 45.95 -0.39
C CYS A 8 61.02 45.19 0.70
N ASN A 9 60.95 45.75 1.90
CA ASN A 9 60.31 45.05 3.01
C ASN A 9 58.78 45.16 3.04
N ARG A 10 58.21 46.26 2.54
CA ARG A 10 56.77 46.43 2.46
C ARG A 10 56.15 45.52 1.38
N TYR A 11 56.81 45.35 0.25
CA TYR A 11 56.34 44.48 -0.83
C TYR A 11 56.33 42.98 -0.40
N ARG A 12 57.38 42.55 0.33
CA ARG A 12 57.46 41.19 0.89
C ARG A 12 56.33 40.91 1.88
N MET A 13 56.03 41.86 2.76
CA MET A 13 54.89 41.73 3.71
C MET A 13 53.54 41.63 3.00
N VAL A 14 53.28 42.42 1.98
CA VAL A 14 52.06 42.40 1.22
C VAL A 14 51.91 41.07 0.47
N VAL A 15 52.97 40.56 -0.16
CA VAL A 15 52.98 39.25 -0.83
C VAL A 15 52.72 38.10 0.12
N ILE A 16 53.30 38.12 1.33
CA ILE A 16 53.07 37.07 2.34
C ILE A 16 51.63 37.09 2.84
N ILE A 17 51.05 38.29 3.06
CA ILE A 17 49.64 38.42 3.45
C ILE A 17 48.70 37.92 2.36
N MET A 18 48.95 38.25 1.11
CA MET A 18 48.15 37.81 -0.04
C MET A 18 48.21 36.28 -0.23
N LEU A 19 49.40 35.68 -0.11
CA LEU A 19 49.57 34.22 -0.17
C LEU A 19 48.88 33.54 1.03
N GLY A 20 48.92 34.11 2.22
CA GLY A 20 48.17 33.62 3.38
C GLY A 20 46.64 33.67 3.18
N LEU A 21 46.15 34.75 2.59
CA LEU A 21 44.70 34.87 2.30
C LEU A 21 44.26 33.88 1.20
N ILE A 22 45.06 33.68 0.16
CA ILE A 22 44.78 32.69 -0.88
C ILE A 22 44.83 31.25 -0.28
N ALA A 23 45.82 30.94 0.52
CA ALA A 23 45.91 29.65 1.21
C ALA A 23 44.71 29.41 2.14
N TRP A 24 44.26 30.44 2.85
CA TRP A 24 43.07 30.38 3.72
C TRP A 24 41.78 30.20 2.90
N GLN A 25 41.64 30.90 1.76
CA GLN A 25 40.51 30.69 0.85
C GLN A 25 40.49 29.28 0.27
N ILE A 26 41.66 28.76 -0.16
CA ILE A 26 41.77 27.38 -0.64
C ILE A 26 41.43 26.39 0.46
N TYR A 27 41.92 26.60 1.68
CA TYR A 27 41.57 25.78 2.84
C TYR A 27 40.06 25.79 3.14
N MET A 28 39.40 26.95 3.05
CA MET A 28 37.95 27.06 3.24
C MET A 28 37.14 26.43 2.12
N LEU A 29 37.68 26.40 0.90
CA LEU A 29 37.02 25.73 -0.28
C LEU A 29 37.24 24.21 -0.24
N THR A 30 38.34 23.74 0.32
CA THR A 30 38.66 22.30 0.45
C THR A 30 38.23 21.71 1.78
N ARG A 31 37.73 22.57 2.72
CA ARG A 31 37.14 22.09 3.97
C ARG A 31 35.90 21.27 3.60
N ASP A 32 36.06 19.97 3.71
CA ASP A 32 35.04 18.98 3.36
C ASP A 32 33.66 19.39 3.88
N LYS A 33 32.78 19.74 2.96
CA LYS A 33 31.37 19.60 3.25
C LYS A 33 31.19 18.12 3.57
N PRO A 34 30.58 17.76 4.70
CA PRO A 34 30.26 16.36 4.94
C PRO A 34 29.42 15.90 3.74
N SER A 35 30.03 15.21 2.80
CA SER A 35 29.34 14.49 1.76
C SER A 35 28.63 13.37 2.51
N ILE A 36 27.33 13.55 2.78
CA ILE A 36 26.47 12.46 3.18
C ILE A 36 26.50 11.49 2.00
N GLN A 37 27.38 10.49 2.09
CA GLN A 37 27.33 9.35 1.19
C GLN A 37 26.04 8.61 1.56
N LEU A 38 24.99 8.85 0.78
CA LEU A 38 23.78 8.05 0.83
C LEU A 38 24.16 6.65 0.35
N THR A 39 24.40 5.76 1.28
CA THR A 39 24.56 4.34 0.99
C THR A 39 23.21 3.81 0.52
N GLU A 40 23.21 2.78 -0.31
CA GLU A 40 22.00 2.14 -0.84
C GLU A 40 21.03 1.74 0.29
N SER A 41 21.55 1.34 1.44
CA SER A 41 20.78 1.07 2.66
C SER A 41 20.07 2.32 3.21
N ASN A 42 20.71 3.48 3.21
CA ASN A 42 20.13 4.74 3.70
C ASN A 42 19.04 5.27 2.74
N ILE A 43 19.17 4.98 1.44
CA ILE A 43 18.16 5.33 0.43
C ILE A 43 16.92 4.45 0.64
N ILE A 44 17.13 3.15 0.85
CA ILE A 44 16.04 2.19 1.12
C ILE A 44 15.29 2.58 2.41
N GLU A 45 15.99 2.89 3.50
CA GLU A 45 15.37 3.35 4.74
C GLU A 45 14.58 4.66 4.57
N LEU A 46 15.11 5.61 3.79
CA LEU A 46 14.41 6.88 3.52
C LEU A 46 13.18 6.70 2.62
N GLU A 47 13.21 5.76 1.69
CA GLU A 47 12.06 5.42 0.86
C GLU A 47 11.00 4.66 1.66
N ASP A 48 11.41 3.73 2.53
CA ASP A 48 10.53 3.01 3.45
C ASP A 48 9.88 3.96 4.47
N ASP A 49 10.62 4.91 5.02
CA ASP A 49 10.06 5.91 5.94
C ASP A 49 9.08 6.85 5.24
N LYS A 50 9.36 7.29 4.01
CA LYS A 50 8.43 8.09 3.20
C LYS A 50 7.18 7.30 2.84
N PHE A 51 7.34 6.03 2.45
CA PHE A 51 6.23 5.15 2.12
C PHE A 51 5.35 4.89 3.36
N ASN A 52 5.95 4.56 4.49
CA ASN A 52 5.25 4.34 5.76
C ASN A 52 4.55 5.61 6.27
N LYS A 53 5.18 6.78 6.14
CA LYS A 53 4.57 8.08 6.48
C LYS A 53 3.37 8.37 5.57
N HIS A 54 3.51 8.16 4.26
CA HIS A 54 2.43 8.38 3.30
C HIS A 54 1.22 7.48 3.55
N ILE A 55 1.45 6.20 3.93
CA ILE A 55 0.37 5.29 4.35
C ILE A 55 -0.24 5.70 5.69
N LYS A 56 0.55 6.26 6.60
CA LYS A 56 0.06 6.69 7.92
C LYS A 56 -0.95 7.83 7.83
N ASP A 57 -0.80 8.68 6.84
CA ASP A 57 -1.66 9.84 6.63
C ASP A 57 -2.94 9.51 5.84
N LYS A 58 -3.03 8.29 5.23
CA LYS A 58 -4.23 7.84 4.52
C LYS A 58 -5.27 7.25 5.47
N VAL A 59 -6.54 7.43 5.13
CA VAL A 59 -7.64 6.70 5.78
C VAL A 59 -7.46 5.21 5.51
N LYS A 60 -7.37 4.40 6.57
CA LYS A 60 -7.20 2.94 6.45
C LYS A 60 -8.55 2.27 6.40
N ALA A 61 -8.92 1.72 5.25
CA ALA A 61 -10.15 0.96 5.06
C ALA A 61 -9.84 -0.53 4.89
N ARG A 62 -10.36 -1.39 5.78
CA ARG A 62 -10.26 -2.85 5.62
C ARG A 62 -11.64 -3.40 5.29
N ILE A 63 -11.70 -4.19 4.23
CA ILE A 63 -12.94 -4.71 3.65
C ILE A 63 -12.97 -6.22 3.87
N TYR A 64 -13.81 -6.66 4.79
CA TYR A 64 -14.05 -8.07 5.10
C TYR A 64 -15.22 -8.56 4.24
N TYR A 65 -14.95 -9.48 3.32
CA TYR A 65 -15.92 -9.86 2.29
C TYR A 65 -15.81 -11.34 1.89
N GLU A 66 -16.75 -11.79 1.12
CA GLU A 66 -16.82 -13.11 0.48
C GLU A 66 -16.89 -12.96 -1.03
N ALA A 67 -16.19 -13.84 -1.75
CA ALA A 67 -16.10 -13.76 -3.20
C ALA A 67 -17.43 -14.01 -3.92
N LEU A 68 -18.33 -14.84 -3.36
CA LEU A 68 -19.63 -15.14 -3.97
C LEU A 68 -20.80 -14.40 -3.33
N CYS A 69 -20.58 -13.63 -2.26
CA CYS A 69 -21.64 -12.90 -1.56
C CYS A 69 -22.20 -11.76 -2.45
N PRO A 70 -23.53 -11.73 -2.73
CA PRO A 70 -24.13 -10.66 -3.54
C PRO A 70 -23.96 -9.26 -2.96
N ASP A 71 -24.01 -9.12 -1.63
CA ASP A 71 -23.85 -7.84 -0.95
C ASP A 71 -22.38 -7.36 -1.05
N SER A 72 -21.41 -8.27 -1.00
CA SER A 72 -20.01 -7.97 -1.28
C SER A 72 -19.83 -7.46 -2.71
N LYS A 73 -20.36 -8.16 -3.69
CA LYS A 73 -20.37 -7.73 -5.11
C LYS A 73 -20.98 -6.35 -5.27
N HIS A 74 -22.13 -6.10 -4.65
CA HIS A 74 -22.80 -4.78 -4.70
C HIS A 74 -21.89 -3.69 -4.13
N PHE A 75 -21.29 -3.93 -2.97
CA PHE A 75 -20.38 -2.97 -2.33
C PHE A 75 -19.14 -2.68 -3.19
N PHE A 76 -18.52 -3.69 -3.76
CA PHE A 76 -17.37 -3.50 -4.66
C PHE A 76 -17.72 -2.61 -5.84
N VAL A 77 -18.78 -2.92 -6.56
CA VAL A 77 -19.16 -2.23 -7.81
C VAL A 77 -19.69 -0.81 -7.55
N LYS A 78 -20.50 -0.63 -6.49
CA LYS A 78 -21.18 0.66 -6.27
C LYS A 78 -20.41 1.63 -5.38
N HIS A 79 -19.53 1.13 -4.53
CA HIS A 79 -18.89 1.93 -3.50
C HIS A 79 -17.37 1.85 -3.52
N LEU A 80 -16.80 0.66 -3.44
CA LEU A 80 -15.37 0.46 -3.25
C LEU A 80 -14.55 0.84 -4.48
N GLY A 81 -14.90 0.30 -5.66
CA GLY A 81 -14.20 0.57 -6.92
C GLY A 81 -14.15 2.07 -7.26
N PRO A 82 -15.30 2.79 -7.24
CA PRO A 82 -15.29 4.24 -7.44
C PRO A 82 -14.44 5.01 -6.45
N VAL A 83 -14.44 4.64 -5.16
CA VAL A 83 -13.60 5.29 -4.12
C VAL A 83 -12.13 4.99 -4.32
N SER A 84 -11.79 3.73 -4.59
CA SER A 84 -10.40 3.31 -4.86
C SER A 84 -9.76 4.11 -6.00
N LYS A 85 -10.52 4.35 -7.08
CA LYS A 85 -10.05 5.13 -8.24
C LYS A 85 -9.93 6.64 -7.95
N LYS A 86 -10.91 7.20 -7.23
CA LYS A 86 -10.99 8.66 -7.01
C LYS A 86 -10.15 9.16 -5.85
N LEU A 87 -9.90 8.32 -4.86
CA LEU A 87 -9.24 8.67 -3.60
C LEU A 87 -8.00 7.81 -3.30
N SER A 88 -7.32 7.27 -4.32
CA SER A 88 -6.12 6.43 -4.16
C SER A 88 -5.03 7.08 -3.31
N ASP A 89 -4.91 8.40 -3.35
CA ASP A 89 -3.91 9.14 -2.58
C ASP A 89 -4.33 9.42 -1.13
N PHE A 90 -5.61 9.24 -0.80
CA PHE A 90 -6.20 9.57 0.50
C PHE A 90 -6.68 8.36 1.27
N VAL A 91 -6.84 7.21 0.63
CA VAL A 91 -7.30 5.98 1.24
C VAL A 91 -6.35 4.81 0.96
N HIS A 92 -6.05 4.04 1.98
CA HIS A 92 -5.37 2.75 1.86
C HIS A 92 -6.36 1.63 2.09
N ILE A 93 -6.66 0.86 1.04
CA ILE A 93 -7.63 -0.23 1.09
C ILE A 93 -6.91 -1.55 1.29
N THR A 94 -7.32 -2.30 2.29
CA THR A 94 -6.90 -3.69 2.55
C THR A 94 -8.09 -4.61 2.34
N LEU A 95 -7.98 -5.53 1.42
CA LEU A 95 -8.99 -6.55 1.14
C LEU A 95 -8.77 -7.78 2.01
N VAL A 96 -9.83 -8.32 2.59
CA VAL A 96 -9.79 -9.50 3.48
C VAL A 96 -10.85 -10.50 3.01
N PRO A 97 -10.54 -11.34 2.00
CA PRO A 97 -11.45 -12.38 1.49
C PRO A 97 -11.51 -13.56 2.47
N TYR A 98 -12.59 -13.72 3.18
CA TYR A 98 -12.83 -14.85 4.07
C TYR A 98 -14.30 -14.88 4.56
N GLY A 99 -14.79 -13.73 5.01
CA GLY A 99 -16.15 -13.55 5.47
C GLY A 99 -16.51 -14.39 6.68
N LYS A 100 -17.58 -15.17 6.57
CA LYS A 100 -18.09 -16.09 7.61
C LYS A 100 -17.63 -17.54 7.42
N ALA A 101 -16.58 -17.76 6.64
CA ALA A 101 -16.00 -19.08 6.54
C ALA A 101 -15.48 -19.58 7.89
N SER A 102 -15.32 -20.86 8.03
CA SER A 102 -14.62 -21.49 9.14
C SER A 102 -13.42 -22.28 8.63
N THR A 103 -12.36 -22.33 9.43
CA THR A 103 -11.14 -23.08 9.14
C THR A 103 -11.00 -24.24 10.13
N LYS A 104 -10.70 -25.43 9.61
CA LYS A 104 -10.23 -26.58 10.39
C LYS A 104 -8.79 -26.88 9.99
N GLU A 105 -7.98 -27.26 10.95
CA GLU A 105 -6.61 -27.73 10.73
C GLU A 105 -6.55 -29.21 11.04
N GLU A 106 -6.13 -30.01 10.06
CA GLU A 106 -5.94 -31.44 10.21
C GLU A 106 -4.62 -31.85 9.53
N ASN A 107 -3.75 -32.54 10.28
CA ASN A 107 -2.45 -32.98 9.80
C ASN A 107 -1.55 -31.87 9.18
N GLY A 108 -1.68 -30.62 9.67
CA GLY A 108 -0.93 -29.48 9.18
C GLY A 108 -1.45 -28.91 7.85
N GLU A 109 -2.67 -29.27 7.46
CA GLU A 109 -3.36 -28.73 6.31
C GLU A 109 -4.65 -27.99 6.75
N TYR A 110 -5.02 -26.95 5.99
CA TYR A 110 -6.20 -26.13 6.28
C TYR A 110 -7.36 -26.49 5.36
N TYR A 111 -8.50 -26.80 5.97
CA TYR A 111 -9.78 -27.05 5.33
C TYR A 111 -10.73 -25.92 5.65
N PHE A 112 -11.49 -25.48 4.67
CA PHE A 112 -12.41 -24.35 4.79
C PHE A 112 -13.85 -24.79 4.51
N ILE A 113 -14.76 -24.21 5.30
CA ILE A 113 -16.21 -24.32 5.07
C ILE A 113 -16.72 -22.90 4.88
N CYS A 114 -17.22 -22.60 3.67
CA CYS A 114 -17.65 -21.27 3.27
C CYS A 114 -19.18 -21.20 3.17
N GLN A 115 -19.73 -20.00 3.30
CA GLN A 115 -21.17 -19.77 3.35
C GLN A 115 -21.87 -20.17 2.04
N HIS A 116 -21.21 -19.98 0.90
CA HIS A 116 -21.72 -20.27 -0.44
C HIS A 116 -21.03 -21.48 -1.10
N GLY A 117 -20.54 -22.42 -0.28
CA GLY A 117 -19.97 -23.69 -0.75
C GLY A 117 -18.47 -23.67 -1.02
N GLU A 118 -17.99 -24.78 -1.62
CA GLU A 118 -16.56 -24.99 -1.88
C GLU A 118 -16.02 -24.02 -2.93
N GLU A 119 -16.85 -23.64 -3.91
CA GLU A 119 -16.52 -22.65 -4.94
C GLU A 119 -16.17 -21.30 -4.34
N GLU A 120 -16.87 -20.88 -3.29
CA GLU A 120 -16.52 -19.64 -2.58
C GLU A 120 -15.20 -19.78 -1.86
N CYS A 121 -14.92 -20.91 -1.21
CA CYS A 121 -13.65 -21.13 -0.57
C CYS A 121 -12.50 -21.04 -1.57
N TYR A 122 -12.65 -21.62 -2.76
CA TYR A 122 -11.66 -21.53 -3.81
C TYR A 122 -11.54 -20.11 -4.38
N ALA A 123 -12.64 -19.45 -4.67
CA ALA A 123 -12.64 -18.05 -5.12
C ALA A 123 -11.98 -17.10 -4.10
N ASN A 124 -12.24 -17.30 -2.81
CA ASN A 124 -11.57 -16.55 -1.73
C ASN A 124 -10.04 -16.80 -1.73
N LYS A 125 -9.55 -18.04 -2.01
CA LYS A 125 -8.12 -18.31 -2.19
C LYS A 125 -7.54 -17.58 -3.41
N VAL A 126 -8.26 -17.58 -4.54
CA VAL A 126 -7.84 -16.85 -5.75
C VAL A 126 -7.71 -15.37 -5.45
N HIS A 127 -8.69 -14.76 -4.78
CA HIS A 127 -8.62 -13.36 -4.37
C HIS A 127 -7.46 -13.10 -3.39
N ALA A 128 -7.25 -13.97 -2.39
CA ALA A 128 -6.14 -13.85 -1.44
C ALA A 128 -4.77 -13.90 -2.14
N CYS A 129 -4.60 -14.80 -3.11
CA CYS A 129 -3.38 -14.92 -3.90
C CYS A 129 -3.17 -13.72 -4.82
N ALA A 130 -4.24 -13.22 -5.46
CA ALA A 130 -4.15 -12.01 -6.28
C ALA A 130 -3.69 -10.79 -5.45
N ILE A 131 -4.26 -10.59 -4.27
CA ILE A 131 -3.88 -9.52 -3.36
C ILE A 131 -2.40 -9.63 -2.93
N ASP A 132 -1.96 -10.84 -2.58
CA ASP A 132 -0.58 -11.08 -2.13
C ASP A 132 0.45 -10.86 -3.25
N ILE A 133 0.13 -11.28 -4.48
CA ILE A 133 1.03 -11.16 -5.64
C ILE A 133 1.09 -9.73 -6.17
N LEU A 134 -0.05 -9.05 -6.26
CA LEU A 134 -0.12 -7.70 -6.83
C LEU A 134 0.52 -6.64 -5.93
N LYS A 135 0.46 -6.79 -4.61
CA LYS A 135 1.05 -5.87 -3.60
C LYS A 135 0.75 -4.38 -3.84
N ASN A 136 -0.31 -4.09 -4.58
CA ASN A 136 -0.77 -2.75 -4.91
C ASN A 136 -2.25 -2.62 -4.53
N SER A 137 -2.56 -1.75 -3.60
CA SER A 137 -3.91 -1.59 -3.05
C SER A 137 -4.96 -1.29 -4.12
N THR A 138 -4.69 -0.32 -5.00
CA THR A 138 -5.63 0.10 -6.05
C THR A 138 -5.83 -1.01 -7.09
N LEU A 139 -4.74 -1.58 -7.61
CA LEU A 139 -4.81 -2.67 -8.58
C LEU A 139 -5.48 -3.92 -8.00
N SER A 140 -5.22 -4.24 -6.74
CA SER A 140 -5.89 -5.35 -6.05
C SER A 140 -7.40 -5.14 -5.97
N VAL A 141 -7.87 -3.91 -5.70
CA VAL A 141 -9.30 -3.60 -5.72
C VAL A 141 -9.88 -3.74 -7.12
N GLU A 142 -9.21 -3.21 -8.15
CA GLU A 142 -9.69 -3.27 -9.53
C GLU A 142 -9.77 -4.70 -10.06
N VAL A 143 -8.76 -5.51 -9.83
CA VAL A 143 -8.72 -6.92 -10.25
C VAL A 143 -9.76 -7.74 -9.48
N THR A 144 -9.90 -7.52 -8.17
CA THR A 144 -10.89 -8.21 -7.35
C THR A 144 -12.32 -7.77 -7.72
N GLU A 145 -12.55 -6.47 -8.00
CA GLU A 145 -13.83 -5.98 -8.51
C GLU A 145 -14.21 -6.66 -9.83
N CYS A 146 -13.25 -6.76 -10.75
CA CYS A 146 -13.45 -7.48 -12.01
C CYS A 146 -13.84 -8.95 -11.79
N MET A 147 -13.14 -9.66 -10.89
CA MET A 147 -13.41 -11.06 -10.61
C MET A 147 -14.79 -11.25 -9.94
N ILE A 148 -15.14 -10.43 -8.96
CA ILE A 148 -16.39 -10.56 -8.18
C ILE A 148 -17.65 -10.25 -9.00
N ILE A 149 -17.53 -9.51 -10.09
CA ILE A 149 -18.68 -9.19 -10.97
C ILE A 149 -19.26 -10.45 -11.64
N ASP A 150 -18.40 -11.35 -12.09
CA ASP A 150 -18.78 -12.59 -12.75
C ASP A 150 -17.87 -13.71 -12.25
N ASN A 151 -18.24 -14.31 -11.14
CA ASN A 151 -17.42 -15.18 -10.30
C ASN A 151 -17.98 -16.59 -10.10
N MET A 152 -18.92 -17.01 -10.97
CA MET A 152 -19.48 -18.37 -10.92
C MET A 152 -18.42 -19.46 -11.13
N ASP A 153 -17.37 -19.13 -11.89
CA ASP A 153 -16.17 -19.95 -12.03
C ASP A 153 -14.93 -19.06 -11.76
N ALA A 154 -14.21 -19.35 -10.68
CA ALA A 154 -13.12 -18.51 -10.20
C ALA A 154 -11.94 -18.46 -11.17
N ASP A 155 -11.63 -19.55 -11.87
CA ASP A 155 -10.57 -19.60 -12.86
C ASP A 155 -10.93 -18.75 -14.08
N SER A 156 -12.13 -18.92 -14.62
CA SER A 156 -12.61 -18.10 -15.74
C SER A 156 -12.61 -16.62 -15.42
N ALA A 157 -13.02 -16.24 -14.20
CA ALA A 157 -12.97 -14.88 -13.70
C ALA A 157 -11.51 -14.37 -13.63
N LEU A 158 -10.59 -15.16 -13.08
CA LEU A 158 -9.18 -14.84 -13.01
C LEU A 158 -8.57 -14.57 -14.38
N TYR A 159 -8.73 -15.52 -15.33
CA TYR A 159 -8.15 -15.39 -16.68
C TYR A 159 -8.71 -14.20 -17.45
N ARG A 160 -10.03 -13.96 -17.36
CA ARG A 160 -10.67 -12.79 -17.97
C ARG A 160 -10.12 -11.49 -17.41
N CYS A 161 -10.01 -11.37 -16.09
CA CYS A 161 -9.54 -10.15 -15.45
C CYS A 161 -8.04 -9.95 -15.62
N ALA A 162 -7.25 -11.02 -15.57
CA ALA A 162 -5.81 -10.95 -15.87
C ALA A 162 -5.55 -10.41 -17.28
N LYS A 163 -6.31 -10.89 -18.27
CA LYS A 163 -6.24 -10.35 -19.64
C LYS A 163 -6.60 -8.86 -19.69
N GLN A 164 -7.64 -8.43 -18.98
CA GLN A 164 -8.08 -7.03 -18.95
C GLN A 164 -7.02 -6.10 -18.37
N TYR A 165 -6.30 -6.54 -17.35
CA TYR A 165 -5.27 -5.75 -16.65
C TYR A 165 -3.83 -6.06 -17.09
N ASN A 166 -3.67 -6.86 -18.16
CA ASN A 166 -2.36 -7.27 -18.70
C ASN A 166 -1.47 -7.93 -17.64
N LEU A 167 -2.06 -8.87 -16.88
CA LEU A 167 -1.39 -9.65 -15.83
C LEU A 167 -1.20 -11.09 -16.28
N ASP A 168 -0.21 -11.78 -15.71
CA ASP A 168 -0.08 -13.22 -15.83
C ASP A 168 -0.98 -13.90 -14.76
N PRO A 169 -1.98 -14.72 -15.14
CA PRO A 169 -2.85 -15.42 -14.20
C PRO A 169 -2.20 -16.62 -13.53
N GLU A 170 -1.17 -17.22 -14.13
CA GLU A 170 -0.61 -18.50 -13.69
C GLU A 170 -0.03 -18.46 -12.28
N PRO A 171 0.75 -17.45 -11.85
CA PRO A 171 1.22 -17.37 -10.48
C PRO A 171 0.07 -17.34 -9.45
N ILE A 172 -1.03 -16.64 -9.76
CA ILE A 172 -2.21 -16.55 -8.88
C ILE A 172 -2.91 -17.90 -8.79
N LYS A 173 -3.11 -18.57 -9.94
CA LYS A 173 -3.73 -19.90 -9.99
C LYS A 173 -2.89 -20.94 -9.24
N ILE A 174 -1.59 -20.99 -9.48
CA ILE A 174 -0.67 -21.90 -8.77
C ILE A 174 -0.74 -21.66 -7.26
N CYS A 175 -0.71 -20.38 -6.83
CA CYS A 175 -0.87 -20.05 -5.42
C CYS A 175 -2.19 -20.59 -4.86
N ALA A 176 -3.32 -20.34 -5.51
CA ALA A 176 -4.66 -20.70 -5.03
C ALA A 176 -4.87 -22.21 -4.92
N THR A 177 -4.26 -22.99 -5.81
CA THR A 177 -4.37 -24.48 -5.83
C THR A 177 -3.40 -25.17 -4.90
N HIS A 178 -2.40 -24.46 -4.32
CA HIS A 178 -1.37 -25.03 -3.47
C HIS A 178 -1.48 -24.54 -2.02
N ARG A 179 -0.59 -25.05 -1.16
CA ARG A 179 -0.57 -24.75 0.29
C ARG A 179 -0.51 -23.25 0.60
N LEU A 180 0.11 -22.44 -0.26
CA LEU A 180 0.22 -20.99 -0.07
C LEU A 180 -1.16 -20.33 -0.06
N GLY A 181 -2.05 -20.67 -1.00
CA GLY A 181 -3.41 -20.14 -1.03
C GLY A 181 -4.21 -20.47 0.23
N SER A 182 -4.05 -21.70 0.75
CA SER A 182 -4.69 -22.09 2.01
C SER A 182 -4.09 -21.33 3.21
N ALA A 183 -2.77 -21.12 3.25
CA ALA A 183 -2.14 -20.32 4.31
C ALA A 183 -2.56 -18.86 4.28
N LEU A 184 -2.67 -18.25 3.09
CA LEU A 184 -3.16 -16.88 2.93
C LEU A 184 -4.63 -16.76 3.35
N LEU A 185 -5.49 -17.70 2.94
CA LEU A 185 -6.90 -17.69 3.34
C LEU A 185 -7.05 -17.86 4.85
N LYS A 186 -6.24 -18.74 5.47
CA LYS A 186 -6.19 -18.89 6.94
C LYS A 186 -5.82 -17.58 7.64
N LYS A 187 -4.80 -16.86 7.12
CA LYS A 187 -4.40 -15.55 7.64
C LYS A 187 -5.55 -14.54 7.58
N HIS A 188 -6.28 -14.49 6.46
CA HIS A 188 -7.48 -13.65 6.35
C HIS A 188 -8.58 -14.09 7.32
N GLY A 189 -8.68 -15.38 7.62
CA GLY A 189 -9.56 -15.91 8.65
C GLY A 189 -9.19 -15.42 10.05
N ASP A 190 -7.90 -15.41 10.40
CA ASP A 190 -7.41 -14.88 11.67
C ASP A 190 -7.71 -13.39 11.80
N ASP A 191 -7.43 -12.60 10.77
CA ASP A 191 -7.79 -11.18 10.71
C ASP A 191 -9.30 -10.95 10.87
N THR A 192 -10.12 -11.81 10.26
CA THR A 192 -11.58 -11.72 10.34
C THR A 192 -12.08 -12.10 11.75
N SER A 193 -11.46 -13.08 12.39
CA SER A 193 -11.84 -13.51 13.74
C SER A 193 -11.67 -12.41 14.78
N ILE A 194 -10.64 -11.57 14.65
CA ILE A 194 -10.39 -10.42 15.53
C ILE A 194 -11.55 -9.43 15.48
N ILE A 195 -12.09 -9.17 14.28
CA ILE A 195 -13.19 -8.23 14.07
C ILE A 195 -14.53 -8.87 14.39
N ASN A 196 -14.66 -10.17 14.21
CA ASN A 196 -15.88 -10.94 14.41
C ASN A 196 -17.11 -10.27 13.76
N PRO A 197 -17.17 -10.24 12.41
CA PRO A 197 -18.22 -9.53 11.68
C PRO A 197 -19.58 -10.20 11.87
N LYS A 198 -20.62 -9.39 12.15
CA LYS A 198 -22.01 -9.89 12.28
C LYS A 198 -22.63 -10.20 10.90
N PHE A 199 -22.19 -9.52 9.86
CA PHE A 199 -22.64 -9.65 8.46
C PHE A 199 -21.48 -9.35 7.51
N ILE A 200 -21.64 -9.69 6.23
CA ILE A 200 -20.68 -9.47 5.17
C ILE A 200 -21.36 -8.66 4.04
N PRO A 201 -20.70 -7.63 3.46
CA PRO A 201 -19.36 -7.15 3.84
C PRO A 201 -19.39 -6.32 5.11
N THR A 202 -18.31 -6.38 5.89
CA THR A 202 -18.05 -5.50 7.03
C THR A 202 -16.81 -4.68 6.73
N ILE A 203 -16.85 -3.39 7.02
CA ILE A 203 -15.75 -2.45 6.73
C ILE A 203 -15.25 -1.83 8.03
N THR A 204 -13.93 -1.78 8.22
CA THR A 204 -13.35 -0.97 9.27
C THR A 204 -12.69 0.27 8.67
N LEU A 205 -12.90 1.42 9.32
CA LEU A 205 -12.23 2.67 8.99
C LEU A 205 -11.32 3.06 10.15
N ASN A 206 -10.02 3.19 9.89
CA ASN A 206 -8.98 3.41 10.90
C ASN A 206 -9.10 2.44 12.12
N GLY A 207 -9.50 1.20 11.85
CA GLY A 207 -9.66 0.14 12.85
C GLY A 207 -11.04 0.09 13.54
N SER A 208 -11.89 1.12 13.44
CA SER A 208 -13.27 1.08 13.96
C SER A 208 -14.20 0.38 12.97
N LYS A 209 -15.11 -0.46 13.51
CA LYS A 209 -16.23 -1.08 12.78
C LYS A 209 -17.56 -0.37 13.01
N ASP A 210 -17.54 0.85 13.53
CA ASP A 210 -18.74 1.63 13.77
C ASP A 210 -19.37 2.12 12.47
N ASN A 211 -20.61 2.61 12.55
CA ASN A 211 -21.31 3.26 11.43
C ASN A 211 -21.50 2.40 10.16
N GLN A 212 -21.50 1.07 10.26
CA GLN A 212 -21.60 0.16 9.11
C GLN A 212 -22.75 0.54 8.15
N ARG A 213 -23.93 0.91 8.69
CA ARG A 213 -25.07 1.32 7.88
C ARG A 213 -24.77 2.56 7.04
N ALA A 214 -24.07 3.54 7.56
CA ALA A 214 -23.68 4.74 6.85
C ALA A 214 -22.60 4.41 5.78
N ILE A 215 -21.60 3.61 6.15
CA ILE A 215 -20.52 3.17 5.26
C ILE A 215 -21.08 2.41 4.06
N LEU A 216 -21.95 1.44 4.29
CA LEU A 216 -22.58 0.65 3.22
C LEU A 216 -23.53 1.45 2.35
N LYS A 217 -24.10 2.56 2.87
CA LYS A 217 -24.98 3.45 2.11
C LYS A 217 -24.19 4.45 1.25
N ASN A 218 -23.10 5.00 1.78
CA ASN A 218 -22.28 5.99 1.08
C ASN A 218 -20.83 5.98 1.59
N PHE A 219 -20.05 5.04 1.06
CA PHE A 219 -18.65 4.85 1.45
C PHE A 219 -17.79 6.07 1.15
N LEU A 220 -18.01 6.73 0.01
CA LEU A 220 -17.29 7.96 -0.35
C LEU A 220 -17.45 9.03 0.73
N LEU A 221 -18.69 9.31 1.15
CA LEU A 221 -18.97 10.32 2.16
C LEU A 221 -18.30 10.00 3.50
N GLU A 222 -18.31 8.71 3.91
CA GLU A 222 -17.72 8.32 5.19
C GLU A 222 -16.16 8.41 5.15
N ILE A 223 -15.54 8.12 4.02
CA ILE A 223 -14.10 8.38 3.80
C ILE A 223 -13.81 9.88 3.84
N CYS A 224 -14.58 10.70 3.12
CA CYS A 224 -14.38 12.15 3.06
C CYS A 224 -14.46 12.83 4.43
N LYS A 225 -15.30 12.34 5.35
CA LYS A 225 -15.37 12.86 6.73
C LYS A 225 -14.09 12.63 7.54
N MET A 226 -13.22 11.75 7.08
CA MET A 226 -11.99 11.36 7.77
C MET A 226 -10.73 11.95 7.14
N ILE A 227 -10.88 12.68 6.03
CA ILE A 227 -9.77 13.36 5.34
C ILE A 227 -9.64 14.77 5.90
N ASP A 228 -8.43 15.17 6.26
CA ASP A 228 -8.13 16.53 6.72
C ASP A 228 -8.22 17.55 5.58
N MET A 229 -8.49 18.80 5.94
CA MET A 229 -8.54 19.90 4.99
C MET A 229 -7.14 20.22 4.42
N PRO A 230 -7.01 20.58 3.12
CA PRO A 230 -8.09 20.79 2.16
C PRO A 230 -8.67 19.50 1.59
N LEU A 231 -9.99 19.43 1.43
CA LEU A 231 -10.65 18.27 0.88
C LEU A 231 -10.33 18.07 -0.61
N PRO A 232 -10.13 16.83 -1.06
CA PRO A 232 -9.97 16.54 -2.48
C PRO A 232 -11.27 16.74 -3.28
N PRO A 233 -11.20 17.05 -4.60
CA PRO A 233 -12.37 17.32 -5.42
C PRO A 233 -13.53 16.30 -5.32
N PRO A 234 -13.30 14.97 -5.18
CA PRO A 234 -14.40 14.01 -5.02
C PRO A 234 -15.19 14.15 -3.72
N CYS A 235 -14.69 14.93 -2.76
CA CYS A 235 -15.30 15.17 -1.44
C CYS A 235 -16.00 16.55 -1.34
N LEU A 236 -15.93 17.36 -2.38
CA LEU A 236 -16.59 18.69 -2.50
C LEU A 236 -18.01 18.61 -3.16
#